data_4e080dfacc8d048e54dd2ede1a4a1afa
#
_entry.id   4e080dfacc8d048e54dd2ede1a4a1afa
#
_cell.length_a   1.000
_cell.length_b   1.000
_cell.length_c   1.000
_cell.angle_alpha   90.00
_cell.angle_beta   90.00
_cell.angle_gamma   90.00
#
_symmetry.space_group_name_H-M   'P 1'
#
loop_
_entity.id
_entity.type
_entity.pdbx_description
1 polymer ?
#
loop_
_entity_poly.entity_id
_entity_poly.type
_entity_poly.pdbx_seq_one_letter_code
_entity_poly.pdbx_strand_id
1 'polypeptide(L)'
;MKNISKKLVTVLISTFLVMSCARLYNGSFKQPNFPLTQPDELGPVVEKWEDGVRTSGNNNEFEWWYLDAKLEDGSLFVCYFYKVHLLRDRFFIGMNYSSEEFGEIFKLKYFKKNKVSFAADSCNVSMGENFFIGNLNEYKIALSPDDFDGFGVNIKLKSRLKPYRPQDGIIKAEDDFFAWLAAVPDGDVEMELNINGAKNKLQGDGYHDHNWGNTPLQRLFDGWVWFRGKTENHTIIAAELNTSNERGGYDIPILYVADNENGMIINRFGQDGLFTRYADRIEGLYNKKNEPYFSKFNLLTKDGDNVIISGKDVIDNSDLFKRMGLPWPIRIVMHQAKIDPYYTRFNSDLRYEFKGSVESGYGVLEVMDLK
;
A
#
# COMPACT_ATOMS: atom_id res chain seq x y z
N MET A 1 46.80 -33.74 12.09
CA MET A 1 45.66 -33.33 12.94
C MET A 1 45.16 -31.88 12.76
N LYS A 2 45.87 -30.98 12.06
CA LYS A 2 45.40 -29.55 11.88
C LYS A 2 44.40 -29.31 10.72
N ASN A 3 44.22 -30.26 9.80
CA ASN A 3 43.34 -30.07 8.62
C ASN A 3 41.90 -30.59 8.82
N ILE A 4 41.63 -31.39 9.85
CA ILE A 4 40.27 -31.91 10.12
C ILE A 4 39.41 -30.85 10.84
N SER A 5 40.04 -30.00 11.68
CA SER A 5 39.30 -28.99 12.44
C SER A 5 38.74 -27.84 11.55
N LYS A 6 39.47 -27.44 10.50
CA LYS A 6 39.01 -26.38 9.59
C LYS A 6 37.85 -26.83 8.70
N LYS A 7 37.83 -28.05 8.21
CA LYS A 7 36.68 -28.56 7.42
C LYS A 7 35.46 -28.78 8.28
N LEU A 8 35.61 -29.19 9.55
CA LEU A 8 34.49 -29.38 10.47
C LEU A 8 33.85 -28.01 10.87
N VAL A 9 34.68 -27.00 11.08
CA VAL A 9 34.20 -25.62 11.38
C VAL A 9 33.51 -25.00 10.16
N THR A 10 34.03 -25.21 8.95
CA THR A 10 33.38 -24.68 7.73
C THR A 10 32.04 -25.38 7.45
N VAL A 11 31.95 -26.70 7.69
CA VAL A 11 30.66 -27.42 7.56
C VAL A 11 29.67 -27.02 8.63
N LEU A 12 30.08 -26.77 9.87
CA LEU A 12 29.21 -26.27 10.95
C LEU A 12 28.73 -24.85 10.67
N ILE A 13 29.57 -23.96 10.15
CA ILE A 13 29.18 -22.57 9.81
C ILE A 13 28.23 -22.58 8.60
N SER A 14 28.46 -23.40 7.59
CA SER A 14 27.55 -23.51 6.44
C SER A 14 26.22 -24.16 6.82
N THR A 15 26.20 -25.14 7.75
CA THR A 15 24.96 -25.75 8.25
C THR A 15 24.17 -24.76 9.14
N PHE A 16 24.84 -23.90 9.93
CA PHE A 16 24.19 -22.86 10.72
C PHE A 16 23.64 -21.74 9.85
N LEU A 17 24.34 -21.33 8.79
CA LEU A 17 23.86 -20.35 7.81
C LEU A 17 22.65 -20.88 7.00
N VAL A 18 22.68 -22.15 6.60
CA VAL A 18 21.53 -22.79 5.91
C VAL A 18 20.35 -22.96 6.85
N MET A 19 20.57 -23.28 8.14
CA MET A 19 19.48 -23.36 9.12
C MET A 19 18.90 -21.99 9.49
N SER A 20 19.69 -20.92 9.52
CA SER A 20 19.17 -19.57 9.75
C SER A 20 18.37 -19.04 8.55
N CYS A 21 18.80 -19.33 7.34
CA CYS A 21 18.03 -19.04 6.15
C CYS A 21 16.75 -19.90 6.03
N ALA A 22 16.80 -21.19 6.37
CA ALA A 22 15.62 -22.07 6.34
C ALA A 22 14.54 -21.66 7.35
N ARG A 23 14.91 -21.03 8.47
CA ARG A 23 13.92 -20.50 9.45
C ARG A 23 13.14 -19.30 8.93
N LEU A 24 13.67 -18.53 7.99
CA LEU A 24 12.97 -17.41 7.36
C LEU A 24 11.99 -17.84 6.25
N TYR A 25 12.05 -19.10 5.79
CA TYR A 25 11.45 -19.52 4.51
C TYR A 25 10.29 -20.52 4.57
N ASN A 26 10.20 -21.33 5.61
CA ASN A 26 9.06 -22.19 5.92
C ASN A 26 8.41 -21.72 7.22
N GLY A 27 8.09 -20.43 7.29
CA GLY A 27 7.58 -19.82 8.48
C GLY A 27 6.28 -20.47 8.95
N SER A 28 6.23 -20.88 10.19
CA SER A 28 4.97 -20.99 10.92
C SER A 28 4.28 -19.63 10.91
N PHE A 29 2.96 -19.61 11.04
CA PHE A 29 2.24 -18.36 11.26
C PHE A 29 2.84 -17.61 12.44
N LYS A 30 3.11 -16.31 12.25
CA LYS A 30 3.64 -15.45 13.30
C LYS A 30 2.51 -15.05 14.25
N GLN A 31 2.79 -15.08 15.53
CA GLN A 31 1.95 -14.43 16.53
C GLN A 31 2.17 -12.93 16.41
N PRO A 32 1.12 -12.11 16.28
CA PRO A 32 1.27 -10.66 16.29
C PRO A 32 1.76 -10.18 17.67
N ASN A 33 2.60 -9.17 17.67
CA ASN A 33 3.24 -8.62 18.86
C ASN A 33 2.88 -7.16 19.15
N PHE A 34 2.02 -6.56 18.32
CA PHE A 34 1.58 -5.19 18.49
C PHE A 34 0.55 -5.09 19.63
N PRO A 35 0.81 -4.30 20.68
CA PRO A 35 -0.15 -4.09 21.75
C PRO A 35 -1.39 -3.36 21.20
N LEU A 36 -2.59 -3.82 21.59
CA LEU A 36 -3.83 -3.12 21.25
C LEU A 36 -3.82 -1.76 21.96
N THR A 37 -3.70 -0.71 21.17
CA THR A 37 -3.88 0.67 21.63
C THR A 37 -5.25 1.16 21.19
N GLN A 38 -5.89 1.99 22.00
CA GLN A 38 -7.15 2.63 21.68
C GLN A 38 -6.86 4.07 21.27
N PRO A 39 -6.90 4.41 19.99
CA PRO A 39 -6.90 5.80 19.58
C PRO A 39 -8.32 6.35 19.74
N ASP A 40 -8.46 7.43 20.47
CA ASP A 40 -9.76 7.99 20.85
C ASP A 40 -10.19 9.17 19.99
N GLU A 41 -9.49 9.43 18.87
CA GLU A 41 -9.67 10.68 18.13
C GLU A 41 -10.75 10.63 17.05
N LEU A 42 -11.04 9.42 16.54
CA LEU A 42 -12.07 9.22 15.52
C LEU A 42 -13.26 8.47 16.11
N GLY A 43 -14.46 8.89 15.74
CA GLY A 43 -15.71 8.26 16.19
C GLY A 43 -15.90 6.84 15.66
N PRO A 44 -16.99 6.15 16.06
CA PRO A 44 -17.25 4.77 15.64
C PRO A 44 -17.69 4.64 14.18
N VAL A 45 -18.11 5.75 13.55
CA VAL A 45 -18.57 5.82 12.17
C VAL A 45 -17.65 6.73 11.40
N VAL A 46 -17.30 6.35 10.17
CA VAL A 46 -16.53 7.20 9.28
C VAL A 46 -17.36 8.37 8.81
N GLU A 47 -16.88 9.56 9.09
CA GLU A 47 -17.51 10.82 8.74
C GLU A 47 -16.84 11.42 7.48
N LYS A 48 -17.63 12.14 6.67
CA LYS A 48 -17.16 12.75 5.42
C LYS A 48 -15.92 13.64 5.58
N TRP A 49 -15.80 14.35 6.71
CA TRP A 49 -14.67 15.23 7.00
C TRP A 49 -13.35 14.49 7.20
N GLU A 50 -13.37 13.18 7.53
CA GLU A 50 -12.17 12.38 7.72
C GLU A 50 -11.37 12.20 6.40
N ASP A 51 -12.06 12.30 5.27
CA ASP A 51 -11.45 12.30 3.94
C ASP A 51 -11.06 13.72 3.46
N GLY A 52 -11.28 14.75 4.26
CA GLY A 52 -10.75 16.09 4.08
C GLY A 52 -9.31 16.22 4.58
N VAL A 53 -8.65 17.38 4.38
CA VAL A 53 -7.27 17.58 4.86
C VAL A 53 -7.19 17.47 6.39
N ARG A 54 -6.24 16.65 6.87
CA ARG A 54 -6.03 16.34 8.29
C ARG A 54 -4.72 16.90 8.86
N THR A 55 -3.77 17.27 8.01
CA THR A 55 -2.49 17.85 8.43
C THR A 55 -2.54 19.37 8.45
N SER A 56 -1.91 19.96 9.47
CA SER A 56 -1.89 21.42 9.70
C SER A 56 -0.76 22.14 8.97
N GLY A 57 0.23 21.42 8.46
CA GLY A 57 1.46 21.95 7.87
C GLY A 57 2.59 22.06 8.89
N ASN A 58 2.51 21.32 10.01
CA ASN A 58 3.62 21.15 10.92
C ASN A 58 4.75 20.37 10.28
N ASN A 59 5.97 20.57 10.78
CA ASN A 59 7.14 19.86 10.26
C ASN A 59 6.99 18.34 10.45
N ASN A 60 7.37 17.60 9.43
CA ASN A 60 7.30 16.14 9.32
C ASN A 60 5.92 15.54 9.03
N GLU A 61 4.87 16.34 8.93
CA GLU A 61 3.57 15.86 8.50
C GLU A 61 3.57 15.44 7.04
N PHE A 62 2.81 14.41 6.75
CA PHE A 62 2.51 13.96 5.39
C PHE A 62 1.04 13.60 5.27
N GLU A 63 0.53 13.64 4.02
CA GLU A 63 -0.86 13.31 3.72
C GLU A 63 -0.99 12.98 2.24
N TRP A 64 -1.78 11.94 1.90
CA TRP A 64 -2.09 11.64 0.51
C TRP A 64 -3.48 11.06 0.32
N TRP A 65 -4.05 11.34 -0.82
CA TRP A 65 -5.26 10.72 -1.37
C TRP A 65 -4.82 9.82 -2.52
N TYR A 66 -5.08 8.54 -2.41
CA TYR A 66 -4.64 7.50 -3.32
C TYR A 66 -5.84 6.89 -4.05
N LEU A 67 -5.70 6.59 -5.32
CA LEU A 67 -6.63 5.79 -6.10
C LEU A 67 -5.84 4.75 -6.88
N ASP A 68 -6.35 3.52 -6.90
CA ASP A 68 -5.99 2.53 -7.89
C ASP A 68 -7.23 1.99 -8.61
N ALA A 69 -7.06 1.59 -9.86
CA ALA A 69 -8.08 0.97 -10.67
C ALA A 69 -7.49 -0.18 -11.49
N LYS A 70 -8.18 -1.33 -11.47
CA LYS A 70 -7.95 -2.43 -12.40
C LYS A 70 -9.05 -2.39 -13.44
N LEU A 71 -8.67 -2.21 -14.71
CA LEU A 71 -9.59 -1.98 -15.80
C LEU A 71 -9.90 -3.28 -16.56
N GLU A 72 -11.01 -3.30 -17.28
CA GLU A 72 -11.51 -4.49 -17.97
C GLU A 72 -10.58 -5.00 -19.09
N ASP A 73 -9.78 -4.12 -19.67
CA ASP A 73 -8.74 -4.46 -20.66
C ASP A 73 -7.46 -5.05 -20.03
N GLY A 74 -7.46 -5.25 -18.72
CA GLY A 74 -6.33 -5.74 -17.93
C GLY A 74 -5.34 -4.66 -17.53
N SER A 75 -5.51 -3.41 -17.97
CA SER A 75 -4.65 -2.30 -17.57
C SER A 75 -4.88 -1.90 -16.11
N LEU A 76 -3.86 -1.26 -15.55
CA LEU A 76 -3.85 -0.77 -14.16
C LEU A 76 -3.55 0.72 -14.16
N PHE A 77 -4.31 1.46 -13.40
CA PHE A 77 -4.08 2.88 -13.18
C PHE A 77 -3.94 3.18 -11.69
N VAL A 78 -2.97 4.02 -11.34
CA VAL A 78 -2.76 4.53 -9.99
C VAL A 78 -2.53 6.02 -10.05
N CYS A 79 -3.11 6.76 -9.13
CA CYS A 79 -2.68 8.13 -8.87
C CYS A 79 -2.72 8.44 -7.38
N TYR A 80 -1.90 9.39 -6.97
CA TYR A 80 -1.89 9.92 -5.62
C TYR A 80 -1.61 11.41 -5.62
N PHE A 81 -2.40 12.15 -4.84
CA PHE A 81 -2.22 13.56 -4.55
C PHE A 81 -1.52 13.66 -3.21
N TYR A 82 -0.32 14.17 -3.19
CA TYR A 82 0.57 14.11 -2.03
C TYR A 82 0.92 15.49 -1.50
N LYS A 83 0.83 15.64 -0.18
CA LYS A 83 1.26 16.80 0.58
C LYS A 83 2.26 16.33 1.63
N VAL A 84 3.43 16.94 1.69
CA VAL A 84 4.44 16.63 2.71
C VAL A 84 5.13 17.89 3.16
N HIS A 85 5.36 17.98 4.46
CA HIS A 85 6.09 19.08 5.08
C HIS A 85 7.42 18.60 5.68
N LEU A 86 8.48 18.67 4.88
CA LEU A 86 9.87 18.42 5.29
C LEU A 86 10.67 19.70 5.06
N LEU A 87 10.97 20.47 6.12
CA LEU A 87 11.59 21.80 6.06
C LEU A 87 10.76 22.85 5.29
N ARG A 88 9.98 22.46 4.31
CA ARG A 88 9.04 23.26 3.53
C ARG A 88 7.93 22.38 2.96
N ASP A 89 6.79 23.01 2.66
CA ASP A 89 5.68 22.33 1.97
C ASP A 89 6.10 21.86 0.57
N ARG A 90 5.75 20.65 0.26
CA ARG A 90 5.84 20.07 -1.09
C ARG A 90 4.51 19.44 -1.45
N PHE A 91 4.05 19.72 -2.65
CA PHE A 91 2.80 19.22 -3.19
C PHE A 91 3.10 18.57 -4.54
N PHE A 92 2.64 17.37 -4.75
CA PHE A 92 2.85 16.69 -6.03
C PHE A 92 1.77 15.66 -6.30
N ILE A 93 1.58 15.35 -7.58
CA ILE A 93 0.78 14.25 -8.04
C ILE A 93 1.71 13.25 -8.72
N GLY A 94 1.62 11.99 -8.31
CA GLY A 94 2.20 10.88 -9.04
C GLY A 94 1.11 10.06 -9.71
N MET A 95 1.41 9.52 -10.87
CA MET A 95 0.54 8.59 -11.56
C MET A 95 1.35 7.47 -12.20
N ASN A 96 0.72 6.31 -12.27
CA ASN A 96 1.22 5.14 -12.99
C ASN A 96 0.09 4.52 -13.80
N TYR A 97 0.34 4.29 -15.07
CA TYR A 97 -0.54 3.50 -15.94
C TYR A 97 0.26 2.36 -16.54
N SER A 98 -0.24 1.15 -16.42
CA SER A 98 0.39 -0.05 -16.97
C SER A 98 -0.60 -0.80 -17.84
N SER A 99 -0.22 -1.08 -19.07
CA SER A 99 -1.04 -1.83 -20.04
C SER A 99 -0.17 -2.66 -20.97
N GLU A 100 -0.76 -3.65 -21.63
CA GLU A 100 -0.06 -4.45 -22.65
C GLU A 100 0.38 -3.58 -23.84
N GLU A 101 -0.47 -2.63 -24.26
CA GLU A 101 -0.22 -1.76 -25.41
C GLU A 101 0.88 -0.72 -25.18
N PHE A 102 0.86 -0.05 -24.02
CA PHE A 102 1.75 1.10 -23.75
C PHE A 102 2.89 0.78 -22.79
N GLY A 103 2.91 -0.43 -22.20
CA GLY A 103 3.83 -0.75 -21.11
C GLY A 103 3.54 0.08 -19.88
N GLU A 104 4.60 0.47 -19.15
CA GLU A 104 4.50 1.28 -17.94
C GLU A 104 4.73 2.77 -18.26
N ILE A 105 3.77 3.62 -17.88
CA ILE A 105 3.87 5.08 -17.94
C ILE A 105 3.84 5.62 -16.51
N PHE A 106 4.95 6.14 -16.04
CA PHE A 106 5.04 6.83 -14.75
C PHE A 106 5.29 8.32 -14.96
N LYS A 107 4.52 9.16 -14.25
CA LYS A 107 4.68 10.62 -14.26
C LYS A 107 4.60 11.16 -12.83
N LEU A 108 5.37 12.23 -12.59
CA LEU A 108 5.39 12.96 -11.33
C LEU A 108 5.42 14.46 -11.61
N LYS A 109 4.48 15.20 -11.01
CA LYS A 109 4.35 16.65 -11.18
C LYS A 109 4.31 17.36 -9.83
N TYR A 110 5.20 18.32 -9.64
CA TYR A 110 5.23 19.20 -8.45
C TYR A 110 4.45 20.49 -8.68
N PHE A 111 3.78 20.96 -7.63
CA PHE A 111 2.98 22.18 -7.65
C PHE A 111 3.46 23.18 -6.61
N LYS A 112 3.29 24.48 -6.91
CA LYS A 112 3.56 25.58 -5.96
C LYS A 112 2.39 25.72 -5.00
N LYS A 113 2.62 26.19 -3.77
CA LYS A 113 1.61 26.41 -2.71
C LYS A 113 0.41 27.24 -3.17
N ASN A 114 0.63 28.24 -4.02
CA ASN A 114 -0.46 29.08 -4.55
C ASN A 114 -1.27 28.42 -5.70
N LYS A 115 -0.99 27.19 -6.03
CA LYS A 115 -1.69 26.40 -7.06
C LYS A 115 -2.38 25.17 -6.48
N VAL A 116 -2.45 25.06 -5.14
CA VAL A 116 -3.08 23.94 -4.47
C VAL A 116 -4.15 24.38 -3.49
N SER A 117 -5.17 23.57 -3.32
CA SER A 117 -6.26 23.79 -2.39
C SER A 117 -6.72 22.48 -1.77
N PHE A 118 -7.07 22.51 -0.49
CA PHE A 118 -7.51 21.35 0.28
C PHE A 118 -8.66 21.77 1.19
N ALA A 119 -9.81 21.11 1.11
CA ALA A 119 -10.92 21.32 2.03
C ALA A 119 -10.78 20.42 3.26
N ALA A 120 -11.27 20.88 4.40
CA ALA A 120 -11.21 20.13 5.66
C ALA A 120 -12.48 19.31 5.96
N ASP A 121 -13.57 19.61 5.27
CA ASP A 121 -14.90 19.04 5.50
C ASP A 121 -15.24 17.85 4.60
N SER A 122 -14.40 17.59 3.60
CA SER A 122 -14.55 16.47 2.67
C SER A 122 -13.34 16.35 1.78
N CYS A 123 -13.22 15.24 1.05
CA CYS A 123 -12.26 15.12 -0.05
C CYS A 123 -12.55 16.17 -1.12
N ASN A 124 -11.77 17.23 -1.12
CA ASN A 124 -11.77 18.24 -2.17
C ASN A 124 -10.36 18.81 -2.26
N VAL A 125 -9.56 18.13 -3.06
CA VAL A 125 -8.13 18.41 -3.28
C VAL A 125 -7.94 18.86 -4.70
N SER A 126 -7.27 19.99 -4.90
CA SER A 126 -6.89 20.46 -6.22
C SER A 126 -5.42 20.88 -6.27
N MET A 127 -4.76 20.59 -7.39
CA MET A 127 -3.38 20.94 -7.68
C MET A 127 -3.26 21.33 -9.16
N GLY A 128 -3.18 22.65 -9.44
CA GLY A 128 -3.32 23.16 -10.81
C GLY A 128 -4.71 22.90 -11.36
N GLU A 129 -4.79 22.30 -12.52
CA GLU A 129 -6.03 21.88 -13.19
C GLU A 129 -6.48 20.46 -12.77
N ASN A 130 -5.71 19.79 -11.88
CA ASN A 130 -5.97 18.45 -11.43
C ASN A 130 -6.76 18.45 -10.13
N PHE A 131 -7.67 17.49 -9.96
CA PHE A 131 -8.46 17.41 -8.74
C PHE A 131 -8.82 15.99 -8.35
N PHE A 132 -9.11 15.84 -7.05
CA PHE A 132 -9.65 14.65 -6.40
C PHE A 132 -10.77 15.10 -5.48
N ILE A 133 -12.03 14.84 -5.84
CA ILE A 133 -13.21 15.36 -5.14
C ILE A 133 -14.19 14.22 -4.87
N GLY A 134 -14.65 14.09 -3.61
CA GLY A 134 -15.58 13.03 -3.25
C GLY A 134 -16.25 13.21 -1.90
N ASN A 135 -17.09 12.20 -1.54
CA ASN A 135 -17.95 12.28 -0.37
C ASN A 135 -18.18 10.92 0.32
N LEU A 136 -17.24 9.99 0.19
CA LEU A 136 -17.27 8.60 0.66
C LEU A 136 -18.15 7.65 -0.18
N ASN A 137 -19.00 8.18 -1.06
CA ASN A 137 -19.85 7.38 -1.94
C ASN A 137 -19.44 7.50 -3.41
N GLU A 138 -19.18 8.74 -3.84
CA GLU A 138 -18.83 9.04 -5.23
C GLU A 138 -17.65 10.01 -5.27
N TYR A 139 -16.76 9.75 -6.23
CA TYR A 139 -15.56 10.55 -6.45
C TYR A 139 -15.42 10.90 -7.92
N LYS A 140 -14.83 12.07 -8.16
CA LYS A 140 -14.38 12.54 -9.45
C LYS A 140 -12.91 12.90 -9.35
N ILE A 141 -12.11 12.29 -10.21
CA ILE A 141 -10.67 12.53 -10.27
C ILE A 141 -10.32 12.94 -11.69
N ALA A 142 -9.54 13.99 -11.84
CA ALA A 142 -9.04 14.42 -13.14
C ALA A 142 -7.55 14.72 -13.09
N LEU A 143 -6.83 14.26 -14.11
CA LEU A 143 -5.46 14.64 -14.40
C LEU A 143 -5.41 15.30 -15.78
N SER A 144 -4.90 16.52 -15.82
CA SER A 144 -4.78 17.30 -17.06
C SER A 144 -3.63 16.79 -17.93
N PRO A 145 -3.83 16.52 -19.21
CA PRO A 145 -2.75 16.10 -20.11
C PRO A 145 -1.64 17.16 -20.24
N ASP A 146 -1.92 18.42 -19.98
CA ASP A 146 -0.93 19.51 -20.02
C ASP A 146 0.10 19.40 -18.89
N ASP A 147 -0.27 18.80 -17.77
CA ASP A 147 0.62 18.59 -16.63
C ASP A 147 1.40 17.27 -16.70
N PHE A 148 0.96 16.32 -17.55
CA PHE A 148 1.52 14.97 -17.62
C PHE A 148 1.95 14.56 -19.05
N ASP A 149 2.52 15.50 -19.81
CA ASP A 149 3.09 15.27 -21.16
C ASP A 149 2.13 14.53 -22.10
N GLY A 150 0.89 14.99 -22.19
CA GLY A 150 -0.12 14.42 -23.06
C GLY A 150 -0.94 13.26 -22.47
N PHE A 151 -0.61 12.81 -21.24
CA PHE A 151 -1.40 11.82 -20.53
C PHE A 151 -2.43 12.49 -19.60
N GLY A 152 -3.70 12.16 -19.77
CA GLY A 152 -4.77 12.69 -18.91
C GLY A 152 -5.84 11.65 -18.62
N VAL A 153 -6.58 11.85 -17.55
CA VAL A 153 -7.72 11.00 -17.19
C VAL A 153 -8.86 11.81 -16.61
N ASN A 154 -10.10 11.35 -16.85
CA ASN A 154 -11.27 11.73 -16.09
C ASN A 154 -11.90 10.45 -15.54
N ILE A 155 -11.97 10.34 -14.23
CA ILE A 155 -12.45 9.16 -13.53
C ILE A 155 -13.67 9.50 -12.70
N LYS A 156 -14.68 8.63 -12.76
CA LYS A 156 -15.72 8.51 -11.75
C LYS A 156 -15.52 7.21 -11.01
N LEU A 157 -15.48 7.29 -9.68
CA LEU A 157 -15.44 6.13 -8.80
C LEU A 157 -16.69 6.15 -7.94
N LYS A 158 -17.46 5.07 -7.95
CA LYS A 158 -18.66 4.90 -7.12
C LYS A 158 -18.46 3.74 -6.17
N SER A 159 -18.55 4.00 -4.87
CA SER A 159 -18.37 2.98 -3.84
C SER A 159 -19.48 1.93 -3.85
N ARG A 160 -19.10 0.66 -3.75
CA ARG A 160 -20.00 -0.47 -3.51
C ARG A 160 -20.09 -0.82 -2.03
N LEU A 161 -19.07 -0.50 -1.26
CA LEU A 161 -18.95 -0.83 0.15
C LEU A 161 -18.83 0.44 1.01
N LYS A 162 -19.23 0.31 2.28
CA LYS A 162 -19.02 1.42 3.24
C LYS A 162 -17.54 1.65 3.48
N PRO A 163 -17.12 2.89 3.78
CA PRO A 163 -15.74 3.20 4.13
C PRO A 163 -15.29 2.39 5.34
N TYR A 164 -14.00 2.08 5.39
CA TYR A 164 -13.36 1.26 6.39
C TYR A 164 -12.12 1.95 6.98
N ARG A 165 -11.91 1.75 8.24
CA ARG A 165 -10.68 2.10 8.96
C ARG A 165 -10.16 0.88 9.71
N PRO A 166 -8.84 0.55 9.66
CA PRO A 166 -8.26 -0.43 10.56
C PRO A 166 -8.39 0.06 12.00
N GLN A 167 -9.01 -0.71 12.87
CA GLN A 167 -9.34 -0.31 14.24
C GLN A 167 -10.15 1.01 14.22
N ASP A 168 -9.60 2.08 14.80
CA ASP A 168 -10.20 3.43 14.78
C ASP A 168 -9.53 4.35 13.73
N GLY A 169 -8.71 3.79 12.84
CA GLY A 169 -8.07 4.48 11.73
C GLY A 169 -6.73 5.14 12.08
N ILE A 170 -6.36 5.22 13.36
CA ILE A 170 -5.10 5.82 13.80
C ILE A 170 -4.21 4.76 14.45
N ILE A 171 -3.08 4.48 13.80
CA ILE A 171 -2.08 3.52 14.26
C ILE A 171 -0.98 4.29 14.99
N LYS A 172 -0.97 4.23 16.31
CA LYS A 172 -0.01 4.95 17.17
C LYS A 172 1.23 4.11 17.45
N ALA A 173 2.38 4.77 17.40
CA ALA A 173 3.66 4.25 17.85
C ALA A 173 4.35 5.33 18.70
N GLU A 174 4.17 5.29 20.02
CA GLU A 174 4.49 6.35 20.97
C GLU A 174 3.72 7.65 20.66
N ASP A 175 4.43 8.77 20.44
CA ASP A 175 3.87 10.07 20.07
C ASP A 175 3.67 10.25 18.55
N ASP A 176 4.20 9.32 17.77
CA ASP A 176 4.06 9.32 16.32
C ASP A 176 2.84 8.48 15.90
N PHE A 177 2.21 8.84 14.78
CA PHE A 177 1.08 8.08 14.26
C PHE A 177 1.04 8.03 12.74
N PHE A 178 0.37 7.00 12.26
CA PHE A 178 -0.09 6.83 10.89
C PHE A 178 -1.60 6.59 10.89
N ALA A 179 -2.33 7.34 10.11
CA ALA A 179 -3.75 7.16 9.93
C ALA A 179 -4.07 6.61 8.54
N TRP A 180 -5.06 5.71 8.49
CA TRP A 180 -5.50 5.06 7.25
C TRP A 180 -7.01 4.96 7.20
N LEU A 181 -7.61 5.60 6.19
CA LEU A 181 -9.01 5.52 5.83
C LEU A 181 -9.13 4.91 4.43
N ALA A 182 -9.62 3.69 4.31
CA ALA A 182 -10.12 3.15 3.04
C ALA A 182 -11.48 3.75 2.76
N ALA A 183 -11.51 4.92 2.13
CA ALA A 183 -12.72 5.68 1.86
C ALA A 183 -13.62 4.98 0.84
N VAL A 184 -13.04 4.26 -0.12
CA VAL A 184 -13.72 3.33 -1.03
C VAL A 184 -12.97 2.00 -1.01
N PRO A 185 -13.38 1.03 -0.15
CA PRO A 185 -12.75 -0.29 -0.11
C PRO A 185 -12.89 -1.08 -1.41
N ASP A 186 -13.97 -0.88 -2.14
CA ASP A 186 -14.25 -1.39 -3.48
C ASP A 186 -15.31 -0.54 -4.18
N GLY A 187 -15.13 -0.26 -5.46
CA GLY A 187 -16.04 0.60 -6.22
C GLY A 187 -15.97 0.38 -7.72
N ASP A 188 -17.02 0.87 -8.41
CA ASP A 188 -17.09 0.91 -9.87
C ASP A 188 -16.30 2.10 -10.39
N VAL A 189 -15.46 1.86 -11.40
CA VAL A 189 -14.69 2.89 -12.10
C VAL A 189 -15.21 3.07 -13.51
N GLU A 190 -15.49 4.32 -13.87
CA GLU A 190 -15.60 4.78 -15.26
C GLU A 190 -14.45 5.73 -15.52
N MET A 191 -13.59 5.42 -16.48
CA MET A 191 -12.41 6.22 -16.84
C MET A 191 -12.47 6.65 -18.30
N GLU A 192 -12.29 7.94 -18.56
CA GLU A 192 -11.89 8.46 -19.86
C GLU A 192 -10.39 8.69 -19.84
N LEU A 193 -9.64 7.86 -20.55
CA LEU A 193 -8.19 7.96 -20.72
C LEU A 193 -7.91 8.80 -21.97
N ASN A 194 -6.95 9.73 -21.85
CA ASN A 194 -6.43 10.53 -22.96
C ASN A 194 -4.92 10.35 -23.05
N ILE A 195 -4.44 9.81 -24.16
CA ILE A 195 -3.00 9.70 -24.45
C ILE A 195 -2.72 10.44 -25.76
N ASN A 196 -2.04 11.58 -25.66
CA ASN A 196 -1.68 12.44 -26.80
C ASN A 196 -2.88 12.82 -27.69
N GLY A 197 -4.05 13.05 -27.08
CA GLY A 197 -5.29 13.41 -27.77
C GLY A 197 -6.16 12.23 -28.19
N ALA A 198 -5.65 11.01 -28.20
CA ALA A 198 -6.46 9.82 -28.39
C ALA A 198 -7.22 9.50 -27.10
N LYS A 199 -8.55 9.39 -27.21
CA LYS A 199 -9.44 9.14 -26.07
C LYS A 199 -9.99 7.73 -26.10
N ASN A 200 -9.94 7.05 -24.95
CA ASN A 200 -10.54 5.75 -24.73
C ASN A 200 -11.40 5.76 -23.48
N LYS A 201 -12.50 5.01 -23.47
CA LYS A 201 -13.35 4.81 -22.30
C LYS A 201 -13.17 3.41 -21.77
N LEU A 202 -12.86 3.30 -20.51
CA LEU A 202 -12.58 2.06 -19.81
C LEU A 202 -13.45 1.98 -18.56
N GLN A 203 -13.80 0.77 -18.16
CA GLN A 203 -14.48 0.48 -16.92
C GLN A 203 -13.64 -0.49 -16.09
N GLY A 204 -13.95 -0.61 -14.81
CA GLY A 204 -13.24 -1.54 -13.95
C GLY A 204 -13.57 -1.40 -12.47
N ASP A 205 -12.70 -1.95 -11.65
CA ASP A 205 -12.79 -1.94 -10.20
C ASP A 205 -11.76 -0.95 -9.62
N GLY A 206 -12.19 -0.13 -8.66
CA GLY A 206 -11.34 0.85 -8.03
C GLY A 206 -11.37 0.81 -6.52
N TYR A 207 -10.31 1.38 -5.97
CA TYR A 207 -10.08 1.56 -4.54
C TYR A 207 -9.59 2.99 -4.29
N HIS A 208 -10.01 3.58 -3.19
CA HIS A 208 -9.50 4.86 -2.73
C HIS A 208 -9.22 4.82 -1.25
N ASP A 209 -8.04 5.30 -0.86
CA ASP A 209 -7.72 5.59 0.52
C ASP A 209 -7.14 6.99 0.72
N HIS A 210 -7.27 7.44 1.96
CA HIS A 210 -6.68 8.66 2.47
C HIS A 210 -5.79 8.33 3.67
N ASN A 211 -4.55 8.79 3.63
CA ASN A 211 -3.55 8.50 4.65
C ASN A 211 -2.87 9.78 5.10
N TRP A 212 -2.60 9.87 6.41
CA TRP A 212 -1.88 11.00 6.97
C TRP A 212 -1.10 10.60 8.22
N GLY A 213 -0.14 11.43 8.61
CA GLY A 213 0.65 11.21 9.81
C GLY A 213 1.50 12.42 10.19
N ASN A 214 2.05 12.38 11.39
CA ASN A 214 2.81 13.47 11.99
C ASN A 214 4.33 13.28 11.93
N THR A 215 4.79 12.19 11.34
CA THR A 215 6.22 11.85 11.24
C THR A 215 6.52 11.14 9.92
N PRO A 216 7.74 11.26 9.35
CA PRO A 216 8.09 10.57 8.11
C PRO A 216 7.91 9.06 8.21
N LEU A 217 7.34 8.43 7.16
CA LEU A 217 7.01 7.00 7.12
C LEU A 217 8.19 6.09 7.51
N GLN A 218 9.40 6.38 7.02
CA GLN A 218 10.60 5.60 7.33
C GLN A 218 11.05 5.69 8.80
N ARG A 219 10.49 6.63 9.57
CA ARG A 219 10.69 6.69 11.01
C ARG A 219 9.69 5.80 11.75
N LEU A 220 8.48 5.69 11.22
CA LEU A 220 7.43 4.81 11.75
C LEU A 220 7.65 3.36 11.38
N PHE A 221 7.95 3.09 10.11
CA PHE A 221 7.95 1.76 9.54
C PHE A 221 9.31 1.41 8.90
N ASP A 222 9.68 0.15 8.99
CA ASP A 222 10.72 -0.44 8.17
C ASP A 222 10.17 -0.82 6.78
N GLY A 223 8.88 -1.15 6.70
CA GLY A 223 8.17 -1.48 5.48
C GLY A 223 6.76 -1.97 5.75
N TRP A 224 6.09 -2.39 4.69
CA TRP A 224 4.78 -3.05 4.78
C TRP A 224 4.52 -3.96 3.60
N VAL A 225 3.60 -4.88 3.81
CA VAL A 225 2.90 -5.62 2.76
C VAL A 225 1.46 -5.18 2.76
N TRP A 226 0.90 -4.92 1.60
CA TRP A 226 -0.50 -4.54 1.42
C TRP A 226 -1.11 -5.30 0.25
N PHE A 227 -2.35 -5.68 0.40
CA PHE A 227 -3.13 -6.38 -0.62
C PHE A 227 -4.54 -5.85 -0.67
N ARG A 228 -5.04 -5.69 -1.86
CA ARG A 228 -6.44 -5.50 -2.16
C ARG A 228 -6.86 -6.46 -3.25
N GLY A 229 -7.99 -7.13 -3.05
CA GLY A 229 -8.52 -8.05 -4.03
C GLY A 229 -9.96 -8.44 -3.76
N LYS A 230 -10.50 -9.25 -4.65
CA LYS A 230 -11.87 -9.75 -4.51
C LYS A 230 -12.03 -11.17 -5.05
N THR A 231 -12.98 -11.89 -4.49
CA THR A 231 -13.58 -13.09 -5.03
C THR A 231 -14.91 -12.74 -5.70
N GLU A 232 -15.71 -13.72 -6.07
CA GLU A 232 -17.07 -13.48 -6.56
C GLU A 232 -17.93 -12.77 -5.51
N ASN A 233 -17.83 -13.19 -4.23
CA ASN A 233 -18.74 -12.71 -3.19
C ASN A 233 -18.08 -11.80 -2.16
N HIS A 234 -16.75 -11.72 -2.11
CA HIS A 234 -16.05 -11.00 -1.04
C HIS A 234 -15.01 -10.02 -1.59
N THR A 235 -14.92 -8.87 -0.94
CA THR A 235 -13.81 -7.90 -1.07
C THR A 235 -12.87 -8.06 0.12
N ILE A 236 -11.56 -8.13 -0.14
CA ILE A 236 -10.53 -8.38 0.86
C ILE A 236 -9.45 -7.31 0.80
N ILE A 237 -9.18 -6.69 1.94
CA ILE A 237 -8.01 -5.83 2.16
C ILE A 237 -7.19 -6.49 3.27
N ALA A 238 -5.93 -6.74 2.99
CA ALA A 238 -5.00 -7.35 3.94
C ALA A 238 -3.69 -6.57 3.97
N ALA A 239 -3.12 -6.40 5.16
CA ALA A 239 -1.82 -5.76 5.30
C ALA A 239 -1.04 -6.34 6.48
N GLU A 240 0.27 -6.13 6.45
CA GLU A 240 1.12 -6.20 7.63
C GLU A 240 2.07 -5.00 7.59
N LEU A 241 1.96 -4.15 8.59
CA LEU A 241 2.85 -3.00 8.78
C LEU A 241 3.96 -3.40 9.74
N ASN A 242 5.21 -3.18 9.35
CA ASN A 242 6.37 -3.49 10.18
C ASN A 242 6.90 -2.19 10.77
N THR A 243 6.64 -1.92 12.05
CA THR A 243 7.14 -0.71 12.71
C THR A 243 8.65 -0.76 12.84
N SER A 244 9.28 0.41 12.80
CA SER A 244 10.72 0.50 12.98
C SER A 244 11.13 0.06 14.40
N ASN A 245 12.38 -0.39 14.57
CA ASN A 245 12.90 -0.75 15.89
C ASN A 245 12.83 0.41 16.89
N GLU A 246 12.94 1.65 16.42
CA GLU A 246 12.80 2.87 17.23
C GLU A 246 11.35 3.08 17.69
N ARG A 247 10.39 2.39 17.06
CA ARG A 247 8.96 2.43 17.36
C ARG A 247 8.42 1.09 17.83
N GLY A 248 9.28 0.25 18.42
CA GLY A 248 8.94 -0.99 19.09
C GLY A 248 9.16 -2.26 18.28
N GLY A 249 9.40 -2.18 16.96
CA GLY A 249 9.66 -3.34 16.10
C GLY A 249 8.48 -4.32 16.01
N TYR A 250 7.26 -3.79 15.97
CA TYR A 250 6.03 -4.57 15.92
C TYR A 250 5.64 -4.93 14.49
N ASP A 251 5.10 -6.14 14.32
CA ASP A 251 4.34 -6.54 13.13
C ASP A 251 2.85 -6.32 13.42
N ILE A 252 2.19 -5.50 12.61
CA ILE A 252 0.78 -5.14 12.76
C ILE A 252 0.00 -5.72 11.60
N PRO A 253 -0.54 -6.95 11.73
CA PRO A 253 -1.40 -7.52 10.71
C PRO A 253 -2.78 -6.87 10.73
N ILE A 254 -3.35 -6.71 9.53
CA ILE A 254 -4.66 -6.12 9.31
C ILE A 254 -5.42 -6.99 8.31
N LEU A 255 -6.66 -7.32 8.61
CA LEU A 255 -7.55 -8.03 7.70
C LEU A 255 -8.96 -7.45 7.75
N TYR A 256 -9.39 -6.97 6.61
CA TYR A 256 -10.76 -6.60 6.31
C TYR A 256 -11.33 -7.59 5.28
N VAL A 257 -12.50 -8.14 5.55
CA VAL A 257 -13.29 -8.89 4.59
C VAL A 257 -14.71 -8.34 4.61
N ALA A 258 -15.22 -8.02 3.44
CA ALA A 258 -16.61 -7.65 3.24
C ALA A 258 -17.29 -8.65 2.30
N ASP A 259 -18.45 -9.12 2.68
CA ASP A 259 -19.43 -9.72 1.79
C ASP A 259 -20.01 -8.60 0.91
N ASN A 260 -20.06 -8.80 -0.41
CA ASN A 260 -20.44 -7.75 -1.37
C ASN A 260 -21.92 -7.32 -1.23
N GLU A 261 -22.78 -8.14 -0.60
CA GLU A 261 -24.20 -7.83 -0.36
C GLU A 261 -24.42 -7.31 1.07
N ASN A 262 -23.75 -7.91 2.06
CA ASN A 262 -24.01 -7.71 3.48
C ASN A 262 -23.01 -6.75 4.16
N GLY A 263 -21.94 -6.38 3.48
CA GLY A 263 -20.91 -5.50 4.00
C GLY A 263 -19.86 -6.21 4.85
N MET A 264 -19.18 -5.48 5.74
CA MET A 264 -18.03 -5.97 6.50
C MET A 264 -18.40 -7.16 7.41
N ILE A 265 -17.66 -8.27 7.27
CA ILE A 265 -17.81 -9.50 8.05
C ILE A 265 -16.59 -9.82 8.89
N ILE A 266 -15.39 -9.38 8.48
CA ILE A 266 -14.15 -9.52 9.27
C ILE A 266 -13.48 -8.15 9.36
N ASN A 267 -13.13 -7.79 10.59
CA ASN A 267 -12.25 -6.67 10.90
C ASN A 267 -11.28 -7.12 12.00
N ARG A 268 -10.02 -7.39 11.63
CA ARG A 268 -8.97 -7.82 12.54
C ARG A 268 -7.78 -6.88 12.45
N PHE A 269 -7.22 -6.57 13.59
CA PHE A 269 -6.11 -5.64 13.70
C PHE A 269 -5.12 -6.08 14.80
N GLY A 270 -3.83 -6.11 14.49
CA GLY A 270 -2.78 -6.39 15.45
C GLY A 270 -2.98 -7.75 16.14
N GLN A 271 -3.09 -7.75 17.48
CA GLN A 271 -3.23 -8.97 18.29
C GLN A 271 -4.64 -9.56 18.34
N ASP A 272 -5.58 -9.08 17.55
CA ASP A 272 -6.98 -9.55 17.57
C ASP A 272 -7.16 -10.91 16.88
N GLY A 273 -6.27 -11.87 17.18
CA GLY A 273 -6.38 -13.24 16.68
C GLY A 273 -6.16 -13.36 15.18
N LEU A 274 -5.27 -12.56 14.62
CA LEU A 274 -4.81 -12.62 13.24
C LEU A 274 -3.34 -13.03 13.20
N PHE A 275 -3.01 -14.05 12.40
CA PHE A 275 -1.66 -14.59 12.25
C PHE A 275 -1.22 -14.47 10.81
N THR A 276 0.03 -14.11 10.57
CA THR A 276 0.60 -13.94 9.24
C THR A 276 1.68 -14.96 8.94
N ARG A 277 1.87 -15.27 7.67
CA ARG A 277 2.97 -16.10 7.18
C ARG A 277 3.36 -15.69 5.78
N TYR A 278 4.67 -15.54 5.58
CA TYR A 278 5.26 -15.40 4.25
C TYR A 278 5.82 -16.74 3.78
N ALA A 279 5.59 -17.07 2.52
CA ALA A 279 6.07 -18.30 1.91
C ALA A 279 6.39 -18.05 0.44
N ASP A 280 7.09 -19.03 -0.15
CA ASP A 280 7.53 -19.07 -1.53
C ASP A 280 8.31 -17.80 -1.96
N ARG A 281 9.28 -17.96 -2.81
CA ARG A 281 10.10 -16.87 -3.32
C ARG A 281 9.95 -16.79 -4.83
N ILE A 282 10.04 -15.59 -5.36
CA ILE A 282 10.12 -15.36 -6.80
C ILE A 282 11.60 -15.47 -7.21
N GLU A 283 11.96 -16.48 -8.00
CA GLU A 283 13.28 -16.57 -8.58
C GLU A 283 13.59 -15.35 -9.44
N GLY A 284 14.80 -14.80 -9.25
CA GLY A 284 15.28 -13.67 -10.05
C GLY A 284 14.76 -12.31 -9.63
N LEU A 285 13.86 -12.20 -8.64
CA LEU A 285 13.42 -10.93 -8.10
C LEU A 285 14.03 -10.70 -6.72
N TYR A 286 14.85 -9.67 -6.63
CA TYR A 286 15.60 -9.34 -5.43
C TYR A 286 15.36 -7.87 -5.07
N ASN A 287 15.29 -7.58 -3.75
CA ASN A 287 15.34 -6.22 -3.25
C ASN A 287 16.80 -5.67 -3.37
N LYS A 288 17.01 -4.43 -2.96
CA LYS A 288 18.35 -3.82 -2.97
C LYS A 288 19.39 -4.54 -2.11
N LYS A 289 18.96 -5.24 -1.07
CA LYS A 289 19.82 -6.04 -0.19
C LYS A 289 20.14 -7.40 -0.76
N ASN A 290 19.72 -7.66 -2.00
CA ASN A 290 19.83 -8.96 -2.66
C ASN A 290 19.10 -10.09 -1.92
N GLU A 291 18.02 -9.74 -1.24
CA GLU A 291 17.10 -10.67 -0.58
C GLU A 291 15.93 -10.96 -1.53
N PRO A 292 15.58 -12.21 -1.77
CA PRO A 292 14.47 -12.53 -2.66
C PRO A 292 13.14 -12.14 -2.02
N TYR A 293 12.23 -11.58 -2.83
CA TYR A 293 10.87 -11.26 -2.40
C TYR A 293 10.03 -12.52 -2.17
N PHE A 294 9.13 -12.43 -1.20
CA PHE A 294 8.10 -13.43 -1.02
C PHE A 294 7.04 -13.27 -2.11
N SER A 295 6.61 -14.40 -2.66
CA SER A 295 5.48 -14.43 -3.58
C SER A 295 4.16 -14.74 -2.89
N LYS A 296 4.17 -15.20 -1.64
CA LYS A 296 2.96 -15.61 -0.94
C LYS A 296 2.84 -14.96 0.42
N PHE A 297 1.69 -14.32 0.66
CA PHE A 297 1.29 -13.72 1.92
C PHE A 297 0.01 -14.40 2.40
N ASN A 298 0.04 -15.03 3.56
CA ASN A 298 -1.10 -15.75 4.13
C ASN A 298 -1.50 -15.14 5.46
N LEU A 299 -2.81 -15.01 5.67
CA LEU A 299 -3.41 -14.57 6.93
C LEU A 299 -4.39 -15.62 7.42
N LEU A 300 -4.25 -15.99 8.69
CA LEU A 300 -5.13 -16.95 9.36
C LEU A 300 -5.79 -16.26 10.56
N THR A 301 -7.12 -16.31 10.63
CA THR A 301 -7.85 -15.85 11.82
C THR A 301 -7.91 -16.95 12.89
N LYS A 302 -8.08 -16.56 14.16
CA LYS A 302 -8.33 -17.51 15.26
C LYS A 302 -9.59 -18.36 15.05
N ASP A 303 -10.53 -17.87 14.24
CA ASP A 303 -11.81 -18.54 13.94
C ASP A 303 -11.66 -19.53 12.77
N GLY A 304 -10.48 -19.60 12.16
CA GLY A 304 -10.13 -20.57 11.11
C GLY A 304 -10.31 -20.07 9.69
N ASP A 305 -10.69 -18.80 9.49
CA ASP A 305 -10.69 -18.21 8.15
C ASP A 305 -9.25 -18.02 7.68
N ASN A 306 -8.98 -18.36 6.42
CA ASN A 306 -7.65 -18.34 5.85
C ASN A 306 -7.64 -17.58 4.51
N VAL A 307 -6.84 -16.53 4.43
CA VAL A 307 -6.63 -15.75 3.23
C VAL A 307 -5.23 -16.04 2.69
N ILE A 308 -5.16 -16.56 1.46
CA ILE A 308 -3.93 -16.94 0.79
C ILE A 308 -3.77 -16.06 -0.45
N ILE A 309 -2.74 -15.23 -0.46
CA ILE A 309 -2.41 -14.29 -1.53
C ILE A 309 -1.13 -14.78 -2.20
N SER A 310 -1.16 -14.99 -3.50
CA SER A 310 -0.02 -15.49 -4.28
C SER A 310 0.29 -14.52 -5.41
N GLY A 311 1.39 -13.77 -5.31
CA GLY A 311 1.90 -12.93 -6.38
C GLY A 311 2.33 -13.77 -7.58
N LYS A 312 1.92 -13.37 -8.76
CA LYS A 312 2.23 -14.04 -10.04
C LYS A 312 3.17 -13.19 -10.89
N ASP A 313 2.63 -12.12 -11.44
CA ASP A 313 3.33 -11.28 -12.38
C ASP A 313 3.76 -9.99 -11.68
N VAL A 314 5.02 -9.62 -11.87
CA VAL A 314 5.56 -8.35 -11.36
C VAL A 314 5.06 -7.23 -12.27
N ILE A 315 4.28 -6.31 -11.70
CA ILE A 315 3.78 -5.12 -12.39
C ILE A 315 4.80 -3.98 -12.29
N ASP A 316 5.40 -3.83 -11.10
CA ASP A 316 6.37 -2.78 -10.79
C ASP A 316 7.42 -3.32 -9.82
N ASN A 317 8.67 -2.92 -10.03
CA ASN A 317 9.79 -3.22 -9.16
C ASN A 317 10.81 -2.09 -9.25
N SER A 318 10.75 -1.14 -8.33
CA SER A 318 11.47 0.11 -8.48
C SER A 318 12.10 0.67 -7.20
N ASP A 319 13.29 1.24 -7.39
CA ASP A 319 13.92 2.18 -6.46
C ASP A 319 13.17 3.51 -6.53
N LEU A 320 12.44 3.85 -5.48
CA LEU A 320 11.59 5.05 -5.49
C LEU A 320 12.41 6.34 -5.60
N PHE A 321 13.59 6.44 -5.02
CA PHE A 321 14.40 7.64 -5.14
C PHE A 321 14.93 7.85 -6.57
N LYS A 322 15.28 6.75 -7.25
CA LYS A 322 15.66 6.81 -8.65
C LYS A 322 14.45 7.18 -9.52
N ARG A 323 13.32 6.57 -9.26
CA ARG A 323 12.06 6.81 -9.99
C ARG A 323 11.57 8.25 -9.83
N MET A 324 11.70 8.82 -8.63
CA MET A 324 11.39 10.23 -8.34
C MET A 324 12.43 11.22 -8.86
N GLY A 325 13.49 10.74 -9.52
CA GLY A 325 14.54 11.59 -10.08
C GLY A 325 15.41 12.29 -9.04
N LEU A 326 15.54 11.73 -7.81
CA LEU A 326 16.43 12.32 -6.82
C LEU A 326 17.89 12.30 -7.32
N PRO A 327 18.60 13.46 -7.24
CA PRO A 327 20.01 13.53 -7.62
C PRO A 327 20.87 12.54 -6.86
N TRP A 328 21.83 11.91 -7.55
CA TRP A 328 22.67 10.86 -6.97
C TRP A 328 23.39 11.25 -5.66
N PRO A 329 23.85 12.50 -5.43
CA PRO A 329 24.48 12.86 -4.16
C PRO A 329 23.50 12.80 -2.98
N ILE A 330 22.23 13.18 -3.21
CA ILE A 330 21.18 13.12 -2.20
C ILE A 330 20.86 11.66 -1.89
N ARG A 331 20.80 10.80 -2.91
CA ARG A 331 20.57 9.35 -2.70
C ARG A 331 21.66 8.70 -1.86
N ILE A 332 22.93 9.09 -2.03
CA ILE A 332 24.04 8.61 -1.18
C ILE A 332 23.79 9.00 0.29
N VAL A 333 23.44 10.26 0.55
CA VAL A 333 23.17 10.73 1.91
C VAL A 333 22.00 9.95 2.53
N MET A 334 20.91 9.75 1.78
CA MET A 334 19.76 9.00 2.24
C MET A 334 20.10 7.53 2.52
N HIS A 335 20.86 6.90 1.62
CA HIS A 335 21.34 5.53 1.82
C HIS A 335 22.23 5.39 3.07
N GLN A 336 23.13 6.36 3.34
CA GLN A 336 23.92 6.39 4.59
C GLN A 336 23.03 6.55 5.82
N ALA A 337 21.91 7.24 5.70
CA ALA A 337 20.89 7.36 6.74
C ALA A 337 19.97 6.13 6.82
N LYS A 338 20.25 5.05 6.08
CA LYS A 338 19.43 3.83 5.98
C LYS A 338 18.01 4.10 5.49
N ILE A 339 17.86 5.07 4.60
CA ILE A 339 16.60 5.38 3.94
C ILE A 339 16.79 5.02 2.47
N ASP A 340 16.14 3.94 2.05
CA ASP A 340 16.37 3.37 0.72
C ASP A 340 15.10 2.72 0.17
N PRO A 341 14.03 3.51 -0.05
CA PRO A 341 12.71 2.99 -0.34
C PRO A 341 12.68 2.22 -1.67
N TYR A 342 12.22 0.99 -1.57
CA TYR A 342 12.04 0.08 -2.69
C TYR A 342 10.62 -0.46 -2.73
N TYR A 343 10.00 -0.43 -3.90
CA TYR A 343 8.60 -0.79 -4.09
C TYR A 343 8.46 -1.93 -5.08
N THR A 344 7.64 -2.90 -4.74
CA THR A 344 7.29 -4.00 -5.64
C THR A 344 5.79 -4.25 -5.63
N ARG A 345 5.22 -4.43 -6.83
CA ARG A 345 3.79 -4.68 -7.02
C ARG A 345 3.59 -5.91 -7.90
N PHE A 346 2.61 -6.72 -7.53
CA PHE A 346 2.27 -7.96 -8.23
C PHE A 346 0.80 -8.01 -8.59
N ASN A 347 0.47 -8.56 -9.76
CA ASN A 347 -0.78 -9.24 -9.96
C ASN A 347 -0.80 -10.49 -9.10
N SER A 348 -1.90 -10.78 -8.43
CA SER A 348 -1.95 -11.87 -7.46
C SER A 348 -3.22 -12.68 -7.61
N ASP A 349 -3.10 -14.00 -7.39
CA ASP A 349 -4.24 -14.85 -7.08
C ASP A 349 -4.61 -14.70 -5.62
N LEU A 350 -5.88 -14.76 -5.37
CA LEU A 350 -6.51 -14.80 -4.06
C LEU A 350 -7.24 -16.12 -3.87
N ARG A 351 -7.04 -16.76 -2.71
CA ARG A 351 -7.84 -17.86 -2.24
C ARG A 351 -8.32 -17.54 -0.83
N TYR A 352 -9.62 -17.54 -0.63
CA TYR A 352 -10.27 -17.30 0.65
C TYR A 352 -10.99 -18.56 1.11
N GLU A 353 -10.62 -19.08 2.29
CA GLU A 353 -11.17 -20.26 2.91
C GLU A 353 -11.91 -19.85 4.18
N PHE A 354 -13.21 -20.07 4.25
CA PHE A 354 -14.03 -19.69 5.39
C PHE A 354 -15.21 -20.65 5.56
N LYS A 355 -15.53 -21.01 6.81
CA LYS A 355 -16.67 -21.86 7.18
C LYS A 355 -16.81 -23.13 6.33
N GLY A 356 -15.68 -23.71 5.89
CA GLY A 356 -15.65 -24.90 5.04
C GLY A 356 -15.86 -24.63 3.55
N SER A 357 -16.06 -23.39 3.14
CA SER A 357 -16.12 -22.96 1.74
C SER A 357 -14.76 -22.44 1.28
N VAL A 358 -14.54 -22.48 -0.03
CA VAL A 358 -13.33 -21.96 -0.68
C VAL A 358 -13.71 -21.12 -1.87
N GLU A 359 -13.26 -19.89 -1.91
CA GLU A 359 -13.42 -19.00 -3.04
C GLU A 359 -12.07 -18.64 -3.64
N SER A 360 -12.04 -18.49 -4.95
CA SER A 360 -10.87 -18.00 -5.69
C SER A 360 -11.16 -16.62 -6.25
N GLY A 361 -10.11 -15.81 -6.35
CA GLY A 361 -10.21 -14.46 -6.85
C GLY A 361 -8.86 -13.91 -7.29
N TYR A 362 -8.77 -12.62 -7.37
CA TYR A 362 -7.57 -11.91 -7.80
C TYR A 362 -7.41 -10.60 -7.04
N GLY A 363 -6.22 -10.03 -7.12
CA GLY A 363 -5.94 -8.73 -6.53
C GLY A 363 -4.57 -8.19 -6.90
N VAL A 364 -4.18 -7.15 -6.19
CA VAL A 364 -2.87 -6.53 -6.27
C VAL A 364 -2.18 -6.66 -4.92
N LEU A 365 -0.97 -7.20 -4.92
CA LEU A 365 -0.10 -7.30 -3.76
C LEU A 365 1.04 -6.31 -3.90
N GLU A 366 1.25 -5.51 -2.87
CA GLU A 366 2.33 -4.53 -2.79
C GLU A 366 3.27 -4.84 -1.64
N VAL A 367 4.55 -4.68 -1.88
CA VAL A 367 5.61 -4.77 -0.88
C VAL A 367 6.41 -3.48 -0.91
N MET A 368 6.45 -2.78 0.21
CA MET A 368 7.24 -1.58 0.42
C MET A 368 8.35 -1.88 1.41
N ASP A 369 9.58 -1.65 1.01
CA ASP A 369 10.76 -1.62 1.89
C ASP A 369 11.21 -0.16 1.99
N LEU A 370 11.31 0.39 3.20
CA LEU A 370 11.67 1.79 3.42
C LEU A 370 13.14 1.97 3.83
N LYS A 371 13.86 0.87 4.16
CA LYS A 371 15.23 0.90 4.70
C LYS A 371 16.23 0.10 3.90
#